data_812630df26bdeb6f42f01634a7408006
#
_entry.id   812630df26bdeb6f42f01634a7408006
#
_cell.length_a   1.000
_cell.length_b   1.000
_cell.length_c   1.000
_cell.angle_alpha   90.00
_cell.angle_beta   90.00
_cell.angle_gamma   90.00
#
_symmetry.space_group_name_H-M   'P 1'
#
loop_
_entity.id
_entity.type
_entity.pdbx_description
1 polymer ?
#
loop_
_entity_poly.entity_id
_entity_poly.type
_entity_poly.pdbx_seq_one_letter_code
_entity_poly.pdbx_strand_id
1 'polypeptide(L)'
;MSNANIHGFGGDNDNNNDNEPKDNNRYYSPDNTTPIFDKYIYKGDPRNQSIISFLKEAICPLFQFKSFSFIVIIINIVVYIASCIPHGLEENELGMYFLPPSYTTLDLFGDLSGRKIREKPYQSYRWITNNFLHMGFEHIFLNCLSILIIGTLLEYLIGTWKYMAIYFISGILGSLFSVLTSPNDSSVGASISICGIITALLGFYIINWNRLTVIFGIENKCLIVALPLVMSFMSMPLAFSTYSGSGVDHSQNRINYMGHLGGLIFGFFSSFIFIKPKDESDTCCFTDKVWFYTGIVVCSLFAAIGFPCFYFLDHFK
;
A
#
# COMPACT_ATOMS: atom_id res chain seq x y z
N MET A 1 -39.40 54.26 50.48
CA MET A 1 -39.96 52.97 50.92
C MET A 1 -39.53 51.98 49.86
N SER A 2 -38.44 51.29 50.14
CA SER A 2 -38.30 49.91 50.54
C SER A 2 -38.63 48.97 49.38
N ASN A 3 -37.83 48.05 48.93
CA ASN A 3 -36.86 47.17 49.58
C ASN A 3 -35.92 46.58 48.50
N ALA A 4 -34.67 46.49 48.87
CA ALA A 4 -33.70 45.63 48.22
C ALA A 4 -34.01 44.17 48.55
N ASN A 5 -33.78 43.25 47.62
CA ASN A 5 -33.55 41.86 47.92
C ASN A 5 -32.35 41.35 47.10
N ILE A 6 -31.28 41.13 47.84
CA ILE A 6 -30.08 40.43 47.45
C ILE A 6 -30.31 38.94 47.72
N HIS A 7 -30.22 38.13 46.68
CA HIS A 7 -29.98 36.67 46.74
C HIS A 7 -29.29 36.32 45.44
N GLY A 8 -28.24 35.58 45.30
CA GLY A 8 -27.49 34.68 46.18
C GLY A 8 -26.51 34.06 45.21
N PHE A 9 -25.26 33.99 45.66
CA PHE A 9 -24.19 33.26 44.94
C PHE A 9 -24.60 31.81 44.75
N GLY A 10 -24.82 31.38 43.49
CA GLY A 10 -24.88 30.01 43.07
C GLY A 10 -23.57 29.69 42.39
N GLY A 11 -22.74 28.88 43.03
CA GLY A 11 -21.49 28.41 42.42
C GLY A 11 -21.79 27.49 41.26
N ASP A 12 -21.31 27.86 40.12
CA ASP A 12 -21.21 26.95 38.94
C ASP A 12 -20.13 25.93 39.26
N ASN A 13 -20.56 24.73 39.63
CA ASN A 13 -19.74 23.54 39.60
C ASN A 13 -19.50 23.20 38.11
N ASP A 14 -18.39 23.69 37.60
CA ASP A 14 -17.80 23.15 36.39
C ASP A 14 -17.27 21.73 36.66
N ASN A 15 -18.21 20.78 36.73
CA ASN A 15 -17.89 19.38 36.53
C ASN A 15 -17.66 19.19 35.01
N ASN A 16 -16.48 19.56 34.55
CA ASN A 16 -15.94 19.05 33.30
C ASN A 16 -15.76 17.53 33.47
N ASN A 17 -16.83 16.81 33.20
CA ASN A 17 -16.77 15.40 32.87
C ASN A 17 -16.02 15.26 31.54
N ASP A 18 -14.68 15.18 31.61
CA ASP A 18 -13.80 14.71 30.55
C ASP A 18 -14.03 13.22 30.26
N ASN A 19 -15.29 12.82 30.12
CA ASN A 19 -15.72 11.57 29.53
C ASN A 19 -16.07 11.79 28.07
N GLU A 20 -15.19 12.42 27.28
CA GLU A 20 -15.20 12.16 25.86
C GLU A 20 -14.96 10.65 25.70
N PRO A 21 -15.85 9.92 25.02
CA PRO A 21 -15.61 8.52 24.71
C PRO A 21 -14.30 8.51 23.93
N LYS A 22 -13.28 7.83 24.47
CA LYS A 22 -12.04 7.53 23.75
C LYS A 22 -12.47 6.74 22.51
N ASP A 23 -12.76 7.47 21.44
CA ASP A 23 -13.07 6.88 20.14
C ASP A 23 -11.82 6.12 19.68
N ASN A 24 -11.82 4.82 19.96
CA ASN A 24 -10.79 3.90 19.54
C ASN A 24 -10.84 3.65 18.01
N ASN A 25 -11.66 4.39 17.29
CA ASN A 25 -11.78 4.32 15.84
C ASN A 25 -10.57 5.03 15.20
N ARG A 26 -9.50 4.26 14.98
CA ARG A 26 -8.24 4.71 14.35
C ARG A 26 -8.40 5.05 12.87
N TYR A 27 -9.56 4.82 12.28
CA TYR A 27 -9.84 4.94 10.87
C TYR A 27 -10.84 6.07 10.59
N TYR A 28 -10.84 6.54 9.35
CA TYR A 28 -11.78 7.56 8.94
C TYR A 28 -13.22 7.05 9.11
N SER A 29 -14.03 7.78 9.91
CA SER A 29 -15.46 7.54 10.06
C SER A 29 -16.27 8.41 9.11
N PRO A 30 -17.38 7.89 8.53
CA PRO A 30 -18.29 8.70 7.69
C PRO A 30 -18.85 9.96 8.39
N ASP A 31 -19.01 9.88 9.72
CA ASP A 31 -19.57 10.97 10.53
C ASP A 31 -18.54 12.06 10.83
N ASN A 32 -17.27 11.87 10.46
CA ASN A 32 -16.25 12.89 10.59
C ASN A 32 -16.42 13.95 9.50
N THR A 33 -16.94 15.09 9.86
CA THR A 33 -17.06 16.27 8.99
C THR A 33 -15.74 17.02 8.82
N THR A 34 -14.73 16.71 9.66
CA THR A 34 -13.41 17.34 9.57
C THR A 34 -12.55 16.62 8.53
N PRO A 35 -11.82 17.37 7.68
CA PRO A 35 -10.86 16.81 6.75
C PRO A 35 -9.82 15.94 7.45
N ILE A 36 -9.36 14.87 6.78
CA ILE A 36 -8.43 13.91 7.38
C ILE A 36 -7.13 14.54 7.87
N PHE A 37 -6.63 15.56 7.19
CA PHE A 37 -5.38 16.22 7.56
C PHE A 37 -5.56 17.18 8.74
N ASP A 38 -6.72 17.85 8.90
CA ASP A 38 -6.98 18.77 10.00
C ASP A 38 -6.97 18.09 11.38
N LYS A 39 -7.28 16.79 11.40
CA LYS A 39 -7.25 15.98 12.62
C LYS A 39 -5.83 15.77 13.16
N TYR A 40 -4.82 15.85 12.29
CA TYR A 40 -3.43 15.54 12.63
C TYR A 40 -2.53 16.77 12.68
N ILE A 41 -3.04 17.96 12.36
CA ILE A 41 -2.30 19.20 12.48
C ILE A 41 -2.13 19.54 13.98
N TYR A 42 -0.89 19.84 14.36
CA TYR A 42 -0.60 20.27 15.73
C TYR A 42 -1.33 21.58 16.06
N LYS A 43 -2.21 21.51 17.07
CA LYS A 43 -3.05 22.65 17.49
C LYS A 43 -2.45 23.47 18.62
N GLY A 44 -1.25 23.13 19.09
CA GLY A 44 -0.54 23.86 20.16
C GLY A 44 0.33 24.99 19.63
N ASP A 45 1.09 25.64 20.54
CA ASP A 45 2.09 26.65 20.16
C ASP A 45 3.23 25.98 19.37
N PRO A 46 3.48 26.37 18.10
CA PRO A 46 4.53 25.77 17.27
C PRO A 46 5.92 25.75 17.90
N ARG A 47 6.20 26.69 18.82
CA ARG A 47 7.48 26.75 19.55
C ARG A 47 7.70 25.61 20.53
N ASN A 48 6.61 24.95 20.96
CA ASN A 48 6.63 23.82 21.87
C ASN A 48 6.53 22.47 21.17
N GLN A 49 6.44 22.46 19.83
CA GLN A 49 6.37 21.24 19.05
C GLN A 49 7.74 20.55 19.01
N SER A 50 7.79 19.26 19.35
CA SER A 50 9.02 18.49 19.21
C SER A 50 9.40 18.29 17.73
N ILE A 51 10.69 18.21 17.43
CA ILE A 51 11.18 17.94 16.06
C ILE A 51 10.55 16.65 15.50
N ILE A 52 10.41 15.62 16.32
CA ILE A 52 9.79 14.33 15.91
C ILE A 52 8.33 14.53 15.55
N SER A 53 7.57 15.31 16.32
CA SER A 53 6.17 15.62 16.01
C SER A 53 6.05 16.43 14.74
N PHE A 54 6.91 17.42 14.55
CA PHE A 54 6.96 18.24 13.33
C PHE A 54 7.27 17.37 12.09
N LEU A 55 8.29 16.52 12.17
CA LEU A 55 8.66 15.62 11.07
C LEU A 55 7.54 14.63 10.74
N LYS A 56 6.88 14.10 11.76
CA LYS A 56 5.73 13.21 11.57
C LYS A 56 4.59 13.92 10.83
N GLU A 57 4.24 15.13 11.23
CA GLU A 57 3.18 15.91 10.57
C GLU A 57 3.56 16.32 9.15
N ALA A 58 4.82 16.71 8.94
CA ALA A 58 5.28 17.17 7.64
C ALA A 58 5.41 16.05 6.60
N ILE A 59 5.86 14.85 7.04
CA ILE A 59 6.18 13.74 6.10
C ILE A 59 5.07 12.70 6.07
N CYS A 60 4.55 12.29 7.24
CA CYS A 60 3.61 11.17 7.35
C CYS A 60 2.59 11.39 8.47
N PRO A 61 1.65 12.34 8.31
CA PRO A 61 0.68 12.68 9.35
C PRO A 61 -0.20 11.48 9.73
N LEU A 62 -0.45 10.56 8.80
CA LEU A 62 -1.30 9.38 8.98
C LEU A 62 -0.56 8.16 9.52
N PHE A 63 0.76 8.27 9.73
CA PHE A 63 1.59 7.18 10.21
C PHE A 63 1.20 6.71 11.62
N GLN A 64 1.06 5.40 11.78
CA GLN A 64 0.75 4.74 13.05
C GLN A 64 1.65 3.52 13.26
N PHE A 65 2.29 3.39 14.44
CA PHE A 65 3.15 2.25 14.79
C PHE A 65 2.44 0.89 14.78
N LYS A 66 1.11 0.87 14.83
CA LYS A 66 0.32 -0.37 14.83
C LYS A 66 -0.33 -0.64 13.46
N SER A 67 0.01 0.14 12.44
CA SER A 67 -0.50 -0.06 11.09
C SER A 67 0.16 -1.26 10.42
N PHE A 68 -0.56 -1.92 9.54
CA PHE A 68 0.00 -2.99 8.70
C PHE A 68 1.09 -2.45 7.76
N SER A 69 0.92 -1.23 7.24
CA SER A 69 1.94 -0.53 6.46
C SER A 69 3.29 -0.44 7.19
N PHE A 70 3.26 -0.07 8.49
CA PHE A 70 4.48 -0.04 9.30
C PHE A 70 5.09 -1.42 9.50
N ILE A 71 4.26 -2.43 9.78
CA ILE A 71 4.71 -3.82 9.93
C ILE A 71 5.41 -4.31 8.67
N VAL A 72 4.84 -4.04 7.48
CA VAL A 72 5.44 -4.42 6.19
C VAL A 72 6.78 -3.70 5.97
N ILE A 73 6.89 -2.41 6.29
CA ILE A 73 8.16 -1.67 6.20
C ILE A 73 9.22 -2.32 7.08
N ILE A 74 8.89 -2.65 8.33
CA ILE A 74 9.85 -3.31 9.25
C ILE A 74 10.25 -4.70 8.72
N ILE A 75 9.28 -5.50 8.24
CA ILE A 75 9.59 -6.82 7.65
C ILE A 75 10.53 -6.66 6.44
N ASN A 76 10.26 -5.72 5.54
CA ASN A 76 11.11 -5.46 4.37
C ASN A 76 12.54 -5.11 4.80
N ILE A 77 12.71 -4.21 5.77
CA ILE A 77 14.04 -3.81 6.27
C ILE A 77 14.77 -5.01 6.90
N VAL A 78 14.09 -5.77 7.76
CA VAL A 78 14.70 -6.93 8.43
C VAL A 78 15.09 -8.01 7.43
N VAL A 79 14.21 -8.33 6.48
CA VAL A 79 14.48 -9.33 5.43
C VAL A 79 15.59 -8.87 4.50
N TYR A 80 15.64 -7.57 4.15
CA TYR A 80 16.72 -7.03 3.33
C TYR A 80 18.09 -7.14 4.04
N ILE A 81 18.18 -6.72 5.30
CA ILE A 81 19.40 -6.85 6.10
C ILE A 81 19.80 -8.35 6.20
N ALA A 82 18.83 -9.22 6.49
CA ALA A 82 19.08 -10.66 6.57
C ALA A 82 19.56 -11.25 5.24
N SER A 83 19.07 -10.75 4.10
CA SER A 83 19.48 -11.22 2.78
C SER A 83 20.90 -10.77 2.37
N CYS A 84 21.45 -9.75 3.01
CA CYS A 84 22.83 -9.31 2.75
C CYS A 84 23.90 -10.18 3.44
N ILE A 85 23.51 -11.11 4.35
CA ILE A 85 24.46 -11.83 5.20
C ILE A 85 24.97 -13.15 4.59
N PRO A 86 24.13 -14.11 4.09
CA PRO A 86 24.57 -15.48 3.83
C PRO A 86 25.67 -15.61 2.77
N HIS A 87 25.52 -14.97 1.62
CA HIS A 87 26.48 -15.02 0.51
C HIS A 87 27.10 -13.66 0.21
N GLY A 88 26.91 -12.69 1.13
CA GLY A 88 27.39 -11.33 0.97
C GLY A 88 26.60 -10.52 -0.06
N LEU A 89 27.24 -9.47 -0.53
CA LEU A 89 26.73 -8.56 -1.56
C LEU A 89 27.29 -8.97 -2.91
N GLU A 90 26.49 -8.81 -3.98
CA GLU A 90 27.00 -8.97 -5.35
C GLU A 90 27.97 -7.85 -5.69
N GLU A 91 29.01 -8.18 -6.45
CA GLU A 91 29.87 -7.19 -7.08
C GLU A 91 29.06 -6.47 -8.16
N ASN A 92 28.86 -5.19 -7.96
CA ASN A 92 28.06 -4.37 -8.84
C ASN A 92 28.93 -3.70 -9.90
N GLU A 93 29.42 -4.48 -10.87
CA GLU A 93 30.29 -4.01 -11.94
C GLU A 93 29.70 -2.85 -12.75
N LEU A 94 28.36 -2.72 -12.76
CA LEU A 94 27.62 -1.72 -13.54
C LEU A 94 27.06 -0.56 -12.70
N GLY A 95 27.27 -0.57 -11.37
CA GLY A 95 26.75 0.48 -10.49
C GLY A 95 25.22 0.59 -10.44
N MET A 96 24.51 -0.49 -10.79
CA MET A 96 23.04 -0.47 -10.94
C MET A 96 22.29 -0.42 -9.61
N TYR A 97 22.84 -1.07 -8.57
CA TYR A 97 22.23 -1.10 -7.24
C TYR A 97 23.27 -0.86 -6.16
N PHE A 98 22.92 -0.09 -5.15
CA PHE A 98 23.76 0.05 -3.96
C PHE A 98 23.44 -1.08 -2.97
N LEU A 99 24.48 -1.78 -2.51
CA LEU A 99 24.40 -2.92 -1.57
C LEU A 99 23.44 -4.05 -2.03
N PRO A 100 23.56 -4.59 -3.25
CA PRO A 100 22.68 -5.65 -3.71
C PRO A 100 23.00 -6.97 -2.99
N PRO A 101 21.99 -7.66 -2.38
CA PRO A 101 22.17 -9.02 -1.89
C PRO A 101 22.49 -9.97 -3.05
N SER A 102 23.27 -11.04 -2.74
CA SER A 102 23.57 -12.07 -3.72
C SER A 102 22.31 -12.74 -4.28
N TYR A 103 22.29 -13.01 -5.60
CA TYR A 103 21.19 -13.74 -6.26
C TYR A 103 20.96 -15.12 -5.62
N THR A 104 22.02 -15.79 -5.19
CA THR A 104 21.93 -17.07 -4.46
C THR A 104 21.14 -16.90 -3.16
N THR A 105 21.35 -15.79 -2.47
CA THR A 105 20.60 -15.50 -1.24
C THR A 105 19.15 -15.15 -1.54
N LEU A 106 18.87 -14.35 -2.56
CA LEU A 106 17.48 -14.01 -2.95
C LEU A 106 16.71 -15.28 -3.31
N ASP A 107 17.34 -16.21 -4.03
CA ASP A 107 16.75 -17.52 -4.32
C ASP A 107 16.48 -18.35 -3.07
N LEU A 108 17.44 -18.41 -2.15
CA LEU A 108 17.31 -19.12 -0.87
C LEU A 108 16.13 -18.57 -0.05
N PHE A 109 15.95 -17.25 -0.05
CA PHE A 109 14.89 -16.58 0.70
C PHE A 109 13.53 -16.60 -0.02
N GLY A 110 13.48 -17.01 -1.29
CA GLY A 110 12.25 -17.28 -2.02
C GLY A 110 11.82 -16.18 -2.97
N ASP A 111 12.70 -15.80 -3.90
CA ASP A 111 12.35 -15.01 -5.06
C ASP A 111 11.21 -15.65 -5.87
N LEU A 112 10.47 -14.88 -6.63
CA LEU A 112 9.45 -15.40 -7.52
C LEU A 112 10.12 -16.10 -8.70
N SER A 113 10.04 -17.41 -8.76
CA SER A 113 10.49 -18.22 -9.89
C SER A 113 9.43 -19.24 -10.26
N GLY A 114 8.76 -19.01 -11.40
CA GLY A 114 7.68 -19.87 -11.89
C GLY A 114 8.19 -21.31 -12.12
N ARG A 115 9.38 -21.48 -12.69
CA ARG A 115 10.00 -22.77 -12.90
C ARG A 115 10.19 -23.54 -11.59
N LYS A 116 10.75 -22.92 -10.56
CA LYS A 116 11.04 -23.59 -9.27
C LYS A 116 9.77 -23.99 -8.52
N ILE A 117 8.73 -23.15 -8.59
CA ILE A 117 7.43 -23.45 -7.96
C ILE A 117 6.79 -24.68 -8.63
N ARG A 118 6.89 -24.82 -9.97
CA ARG A 118 6.33 -25.97 -10.69
C ARG A 118 7.12 -27.25 -10.48
N GLU A 119 8.45 -27.17 -10.56
CA GLU A 119 9.33 -28.34 -10.34
C GLU A 119 9.20 -28.84 -8.91
N LYS A 120 8.97 -27.96 -7.95
CA LYS A 120 8.91 -28.23 -6.52
C LYS A 120 7.72 -27.53 -5.86
N PRO A 121 6.49 -28.11 -5.91
CA PRO A 121 5.28 -27.46 -5.41
C PRO A 121 5.33 -26.99 -3.95
N TYR A 122 6.18 -27.59 -3.12
CA TYR A 122 6.41 -27.14 -1.77
C TYR A 122 7.04 -25.73 -1.70
N GLN A 123 7.60 -25.22 -2.80
CA GLN A 123 8.11 -23.85 -2.91
C GLN A 123 7.03 -22.81 -3.21
N SER A 124 5.75 -23.16 -3.07
CA SER A 124 4.62 -22.23 -3.22
C SER A 124 4.65 -21.05 -2.25
N TYR A 125 5.47 -21.10 -1.18
CA TYR A 125 5.73 -19.96 -0.31
C TYR A 125 6.29 -18.75 -1.08
N ARG A 126 6.93 -18.96 -2.24
CA ARG A 126 7.49 -17.92 -3.11
C ARG A 126 6.43 -16.94 -3.64
N TRP A 127 5.15 -17.34 -3.70
CA TRP A 127 4.05 -16.42 -4.01
C TRP A 127 3.91 -15.27 -3.00
N ILE A 128 4.40 -15.47 -1.78
CA ILE A 128 4.33 -14.50 -0.69
C ILE A 128 5.69 -13.88 -0.41
N THR A 129 6.76 -14.70 -0.30
CA THR A 129 8.09 -14.24 0.12
C THR A 129 8.71 -13.25 -0.86
N ASN A 130 8.46 -13.40 -2.16
CA ASN A 130 8.97 -12.46 -3.17
C ASN A 130 8.60 -11.01 -2.89
N ASN A 131 7.43 -10.75 -2.26
CA ASN A 131 6.96 -9.42 -1.94
C ASN A 131 7.75 -8.72 -0.82
N PHE A 132 8.65 -9.40 -0.15
CA PHE A 132 9.47 -8.88 0.95
C PHE A 132 10.96 -8.83 0.63
N LEU A 133 11.39 -9.37 -0.52
CA LEU A 133 12.77 -9.37 -0.97
C LEU A 133 13.07 -8.14 -1.84
N HIS A 134 14.33 -7.67 -1.80
CA HIS A 134 14.73 -6.48 -2.56
C HIS A 134 16.14 -6.64 -3.12
N MET A 135 16.35 -6.16 -4.34
CA MET A 135 17.61 -6.29 -5.09
C MET A 135 18.68 -5.26 -4.72
N GLY A 136 18.40 -4.30 -3.85
CA GLY A 136 19.36 -3.27 -3.46
C GLY A 136 18.71 -2.19 -2.62
N PHE A 137 19.53 -1.28 -2.08
CA PHE A 137 19.09 -0.24 -1.17
C PHE A 137 18.07 0.71 -1.79
N GLU A 138 18.29 1.15 -3.03
CA GLU A 138 17.35 2.06 -3.71
C GLU A 138 15.98 1.41 -3.89
N HIS A 139 15.98 0.12 -4.23
CA HIS A 139 14.75 -0.64 -4.44
C HIS A 139 13.93 -0.74 -3.14
N ILE A 140 14.56 -1.14 -2.03
CA ILE A 140 13.85 -1.19 -0.74
C ILE A 140 13.45 0.20 -0.26
N PHE A 141 14.31 1.22 -0.43
CA PHE A 141 14.02 2.57 0.00
C PHE A 141 12.77 3.13 -0.69
N LEU A 142 12.68 3.01 -2.02
CA LEU A 142 11.53 3.49 -2.80
C LEU A 142 10.25 2.71 -2.48
N ASN A 143 10.35 1.40 -2.29
CA ASN A 143 9.21 0.58 -1.89
C ASN A 143 8.70 0.97 -0.48
N CYS A 144 9.60 1.11 0.49
CA CYS A 144 9.23 1.55 1.83
C CYS A 144 8.66 2.96 1.85
N LEU A 145 9.21 3.89 1.06
CA LEU A 145 8.70 5.24 0.92
C LEU A 145 7.29 5.25 0.31
N SER A 146 7.05 4.45 -0.72
CA SER A 146 5.72 4.31 -1.34
C SER A 146 4.69 3.74 -0.36
N ILE A 147 5.05 2.71 0.41
CA ILE A 147 4.19 2.15 1.46
C ILE A 147 3.94 3.20 2.56
N LEU A 148 4.97 3.97 2.93
CA LEU A 148 4.86 5.00 3.95
C LEU A 148 3.89 6.12 3.55
N ILE A 149 3.89 6.56 2.30
CA ILE A 149 3.06 7.66 1.82
C ILE A 149 1.67 7.16 1.39
N ILE A 150 1.63 6.25 0.43
CA ILE A 150 0.37 5.80 -0.20
C ILE A 150 -0.29 4.71 0.61
N GLY A 151 0.52 3.78 1.14
CA GLY A 151 0.01 2.67 1.94
C GLY A 151 -0.66 3.14 3.22
N THR A 152 -0.01 4.04 3.99
CA THR A 152 -0.61 4.59 5.22
C THR A 152 -1.87 5.39 4.94
N LEU A 153 -1.90 6.13 3.83
CA LEU A 153 -3.09 6.87 3.40
C LEU A 153 -4.25 5.91 3.12
N LEU A 154 -4.04 4.91 2.27
CA LEU A 154 -5.09 3.96 1.93
C LEU A 154 -5.53 3.16 3.15
N GLU A 155 -4.59 2.68 3.98
CA GLU A 155 -4.90 1.94 5.20
C GLU A 155 -5.76 2.77 6.16
N TYR A 156 -5.45 4.07 6.31
CA TYR A 156 -6.26 4.99 7.12
C TYR A 156 -7.68 5.14 6.56
N LEU A 157 -7.81 5.26 5.23
CA LEU A 157 -9.11 5.49 4.57
C LEU A 157 -10.03 4.26 4.64
N ILE A 158 -9.50 3.05 4.51
CA ILE A 158 -10.32 1.83 4.34
C ILE A 158 -10.25 0.85 5.52
N GLY A 159 -9.25 1.02 6.41
CA GLY A 159 -8.97 0.14 7.54
C GLY A 159 -7.99 -0.99 7.24
N THR A 160 -7.27 -1.44 8.28
CA THR A 160 -6.15 -2.39 8.18
C THR A 160 -6.49 -3.68 7.46
N TRP A 161 -7.62 -4.34 7.79
CA TRP A 161 -7.98 -5.63 7.21
C TRP A 161 -8.22 -5.58 5.71
N LYS A 162 -8.92 -4.54 5.23
CA LYS A 162 -9.21 -4.35 3.82
C LYS A 162 -7.94 -4.02 3.06
N TYR A 163 -7.10 -3.16 3.64
CA TYR A 163 -5.80 -2.81 3.09
C TYR A 163 -4.90 -4.05 2.95
N MET A 164 -4.79 -4.85 4.01
CA MET A 164 -4.01 -6.09 4.00
C MET A 164 -4.52 -7.08 2.94
N ALA A 165 -5.83 -7.26 2.83
CA ALA A 165 -6.43 -8.13 1.81
C ALA A 165 -6.07 -7.67 0.39
N ILE A 166 -6.19 -6.37 0.10
CA ILE A 166 -5.83 -5.79 -1.20
C ILE A 166 -4.34 -5.97 -1.47
N TYR A 167 -3.47 -5.72 -0.48
CA TYR A 167 -2.01 -5.89 -0.60
C TYR A 167 -1.65 -7.31 -1.04
N PHE A 168 -2.17 -8.33 -0.37
CA PHE A 168 -1.86 -9.71 -0.70
C PHE A 168 -2.55 -10.21 -1.97
N ILE A 169 -3.80 -9.85 -2.23
CA ILE A 169 -4.49 -10.25 -3.46
C ILE A 169 -3.77 -9.69 -4.67
N SER A 170 -3.44 -8.40 -4.67
CA SER A 170 -2.72 -7.78 -5.78
C SER A 170 -1.30 -8.35 -5.94
N GLY A 171 -0.59 -8.60 -4.84
CA GLY A 171 0.74 -9.20 -4.86
C GLY A 171 0.73 -10.62 -5.41
N ILE A 172 -0.16 -11.48 -4.94
CA ILE A 172 -0.23 -12.89 -5.35
C ILE A 172 -0.75 -13.03 -6.78
N LEU A 173 -1.88 -12.38 -7.13
CA LEU A 173 -2.44 -12.47 -8.47
C LEU A 173 -1.57 -11.75 -9.50
N GLY A 174 -0.92 -10.65 -9.13
CA GLY A 174 0.06 -9.98 -9.97
C GLY A 174 1.30 -10.85 -10.22
N SER A 175 1.78 -11.55 -9.20
CA SER A 175 2.86 -12.54 -9.34
C SER A 175 2.44 -13.71 -10.24
N LEU A 176 1.21 -14.22 -10.09
CA LEU A 176 0.66 -15.24 -10.98
C LEU A 176 0.58 -14.75 -12.43
N PHE A 177 0.11 -13.52 -12.64
CA PHE A 177 0.07 -12.91 -13.97
C PHE A 177 1.47 -12.80 -14.60
N SER A 178 2.47 -12.42 -13.79
CA SER A 178 3.87 -12.36 -14.21
C SER A 178 4.37 -13.70 -14.72
N VAL A 179 4.25 -14.77 -13.93
CA VAL A 179 4.80 -16.09 -14.31
C VAL A 179 4.03 -16.77 -15.45
N LEU A 180 2.76 -16.40 -15.66
CA LEU A 180 1.98 -16.86 -16.82
C LEU A 180 2.40 -16.17 -18.12
N THR A 181 2.87 -14.93 -18.04
CA THR A 181 3.27 -14.12 -19.21
C THR A 181 4.78 -14.14 -19.45
N SER A 182 5.57 -14.31 -18.40
CA SER A 182 7.03 -14.33 -18.43
C SER A 182 7.57 -15.46 -17.53
N PRO A 183 7.41 -16.73 -17.94
CA PRO A 183 7.65 -17.90 -17.07
C PRO A 183 9.12 -18.11 -16.67
N ASN A 184 10.05 -17.53 -17.41
CA ASN A 184 11.49 -17.67 -17.19
C ASN A 184 12.08 -16.53 -16.35
N ASP A 185 11.30 -15.48 -16.07
CA ASP A 185 11.76 -14.34 -15.28
C ASP A 185 11.69 -14.67 -13.79
N SER A 186 12.70 -14.25 -13.03
CA SER A 186 12.67 -14.20 -11.57
C SER A 186 12.38 -12.79 -11.11
N SER A 187 11.69 -12.64 -9.98
CA SER A 187 11.29 -11.32 -9.48
C SER A 187 11.30 -11.24 -7.96
N VAL A 188 11.62 -10.06 -7.46
CA VAL A 188 11.57 -9.69 -6.03
C VAL A 188 11.04 -8.27 -5.89
N GLY A 189 10.38 -7.97 -4.77
CA GLY A 189 9.98 -6.63 -4.39
C GLY A 189 8.50 -6.50 -4.01
N ALA A 190 8.23 -5.61 -3.07
CA ALA A 190 6.87 -5.25 -2.69
C ALA A 190 6.12 -4.49 -3.80
N SER A 191 6.80 -4.13 -4.89
CA SER A 191 6.33 -3.23 -5.93
C SER A 191 5.06 -3.72 -6.64
N ILE A 192 4.86 -5.04 -6.80
CA ILE A 192 3.63 -5.62 -7.35
C ILE A 192 2.43 -5.27 -6.46
N SER A 193 2.56 -5.48 -5.16
CA SER A 193 1.53 -5.12 -4.17
C SER A 193 1.32 -3.61 -4.09
N ILE A 194 2.40 -2.81 -4.18
CA ILE A 194 2.35 -1.35 -4.18
C ILE A 194 1.57 -0.83 -5.41
N CYS A 195 1.80 -1.39 -6.59
CA CYS A 195 1.00 -1.11 -7.78
C CYS A 195 -0.50 -1.36 -7.52
N GLY A 196 -0.81 -2.44 -6.80
CA GLY A 196 -2.18 -2.74 -6.38
C GLY A 196 -2.76 -1.71 -5.41
N ILE A 197 -1.98 -1.26 -4.43
CA ILE A 197 -2.39 -0.20 -3.49
C ILE A 197 -2.68 1.11 -4.23
N ILE A 198 -1.86 1.48 -5.20
CA ILE A 198 -2.03 2.69 -6.01
C ILE A 198 -3.38 2.67 -6.74
N THR A 199 -3.69 1.57 -7.41
CA THR A 199 -4.96 1.44 -8.13
C THR A 199 -6.15 1.22 -7.21
N ALA A 200 -5.95 0.64 -6.03
CA ALA A 200 -6.99 0.57 -5.01
C ALA A 200 -7.33 1.96 -4.44
N LEU A 201 -6.34 2.85 -4.30
CA LEU A 201 -6.60 4.25 -3.96
C LEU A 201 -7.39 4.96 -5.07
N LEU A 202 -7.10 4.68 -6.34
CA LEU A 202 -7.91 5.16 -7.45
C LEU A 202 -9.35 4.62 -7.37
N GLY A 203 -9.53 3.34 -7.06
CA GLY A 203 -10.84 2.74 -6.80
C GLY A 203 -11.58 3.43 -5.66
N PHE A 204 -10.89 3.75 -4.56
CA PHE A 204 -11.46 4.55 -3.46
C PHE A 204 -11.93 5.94 -3.94
N TYR A 205 -11.14 6.60 -4.79
CA TYR A 205 -11.53 7.91 -5.34
C TYR A 205 -12.76 7.82 -6.23
N ILE A 206 -12.86 6.78 -7.07
CA ILE A 206 -14.03 6.57 -7.94
C ILE A 206 -15.29 6.34 -7.09
N ILE A 207 -15.22 5.45 -6.10
CA ILE A 207 -16.34 5.10 -5.23
C ILE A 207 -16.81 6.30 -4.40
N ASN A 208 -15.88 7.15 -3.94
CA ASN A 208 -16.17 8.29 -3.05
C ASN A 208 -16.04 9.65 -3.75
N TRP A 209 -16.22 9.71 -5.08
CA TRP A 209 -15.96 10.91 -5.88
C TRP A 209 -16.65 12.17 -5.37
N ASN A 210 -17.90 12.05 -4.94
CA ASN A 210 -18.69 13.19 -4.45
C ASN A 210 -18.22 13.72 -3.08
N ARG A 211 -17.55 12.88 -2.31
CA ARG A 211 -17.09 13.18 -0.95
C ARG A 211 -15.61 13.56 -0.86
N LEU A 212 -14.84 13.49 -1.95
CA LEU A 212 -13.40 13.71 -1.91
C LEU A 212 -13.02 15.07 -1.32
N THR A 213 -13.75 16.12 -1.68
CA THR A 213 -13.49 17.48 -1.16
C THR A 213 -13.67 17.57 0.35
N VAL A 214 -14.68 16.88 0.89
CA VAL A 214 -14.93 16.82 2.33
C VAL A 214 -13.89 15.95 3.02
N ILE A 215 -13.55 14.79 2.45
CA ILE A 215 -12.58 13.84 3.02
C ILE A 215 -11.20 14.49 3.13
N PHE A 216 -10.75 15.17 2.07
CA PHE A 216 -9.39 15.70 1.99
C PHE A 216 -9.28 17.19 2.37
N GLY A 217 -10.38 17.92 2.45
CA GLY A 217 -10.37 19.37 2.69
C GLY A 217 -9.79 20.18 1.52
N ILE A 218 -9.71 19.58 0.33
CA ILE A 218 -9.17 20.19 -0.89
C ILE A 218 -10.28 20.30 -1.91
N GLU A 219 -10.57 21.51 -2.37
CA GLU A 219 -11.69 21.74 -3.33
C GLU A 219 -11.41 21.14 -4.70
N ASN A 220 -10.14 21.13 -5.12
CA ASN A 220 -9.76 20.62 -6.43
C ASN A 220 -9.57 19.11 -6.42
N LYS A 221 -10.59 18.37 -6.87
CA LYS A 221 -10.56 16.89 -6.97
C LYS A 221 -9.45 16.37 -7.88
N CYS A 222 -9.11 17.10 -8.93
CA CYS A 222 -8.01 16.70 -9.82
C CYS A 222 -6.68 16.69 -9.07
N LEU A 223 -6.45 17.64 -8.16
CA LEU A 223 -5.25 17.67 -7.34
C LEU A 223 -5.19 16.49 -6.37
N ILE A 224 -6.33 16.14 -5.75
CA ILE A 224 -6.42 14.98 -4.85
C ILE A 224 -6.03 13.69 -5.56
N VAL A 225 -6.50 13.51 -6.80
CA VAL A 225 -6.23 12.31 -7.60
C VAL A 225 -4.82 12.35 -8.20
N ALA A 226 -4.40 13.50 -8.73
CA ALA A 226 -3.13 13.64 -9.43
C ALA A 226 -1.92 13.46 -8.50
N LEU A 227 -1.96 14.00 -7.28
CA LEU A 227 -0.81 13.99 -6.39
C LEU A 227 -0.29 12.58 -6.07
N PRO A 228 -1.11 11.61 -5.60
CA PRO A 228 -0.66 10.24 -5.37
C PRO A 228 -0.24 9.52 -6.64
N LEU A 229 -0.90 9.79 -7.77
CA LEU A 229 -0.53 9.18 -9.06
C LEU A 229 0.82 9.69 -9.54
N VAL A 230 1.08 11.00 -9.45
CA VAL A 230 2.38 11.58 -9.81
C VAL A 230 3.48 11.06 -8.89
N MET A 231 3.26 11.00 -7.58
CA MET A 231 4.22 10.44 -6.62
C MET A 231 4.54 8.97 -6.94
N SER A 232 3.52 8.20 -7.31
CA SER A 232 3.67 6.79 -7.72
C SER A 232 4.43 6.66 -9.03
N PHE A 233 4.12 7.52 -9.99
CA PHE A 233 4.81 7.54 -11.28
C PHE A 233 6.26 8.00 -11.15
N MET A 234 6.56 8.91 -10.24
CA MET A 234 7.92 9.36 -9.96
C MET A 234 8.78 8.29 -9.26
N SER A 235 8.18 7.38 -8.50
CA SER A 235 8.90 6.26 -7.89
C SER A 235 9.24 5.13 -8.88
N MET A 236 8.51 5.01 -9.99
CA MET A 236 8.74 4.00 -11.03
C MET A 236 9.95 4.30 -11.95
N PRO A 237 10.20 5.52 -12.45
CA PRO A 237 11.26 5.77 -13.43
C PRO A 237 12.68 5.62 -12.88
N LEU A 238 12.91 5.79 -11.57
CA LEU A 238 14.22 5.47 -11.00
C LEU A 238 14.58 3.99 -11.17
N ALA A 239 13.57 3.12 -11.16
CA ALA A 239 13.73 1.72 -11.53
C ALA A 239 13.96 1.53 -13.05
N PHE A 240 13.50 2.46 -13.90
CA PHE A 240 13.70 2.43 -15.35
C PHE A 240 15.04 3.00 -15.80
N SER A 241 15.55 4.06 -15.15
CA SER A 241 16.77 4.76 -15.58
C SER A 241 18.03 3.93 -15.38
N THR A 242 18.02 2.95 -14.51
CA THR A 242 19.14 2.05 -14.24
C THR A 242 19.32 0.94 -15.29
N TYR A 243 18.40 0.81 -16.25
CA TYR A 243 18.32 -0.33 -17.16
C TYR A 243 18.91 -0.12 -18.55
N SER A 244 19.38 1.06 -18.89
CA SER A 244 19.88 1.40 -20.26
C SER A 244 21.35 1.06 -20.51
N GLY A 245 22.03 0.32 -19.63
CA GLY A 245 23.42 -0.11 -19.78
C GLY A 245 23.53 -1.34 -20.67
N SER A 246 24.22 -1.20 -21.79
CA SER A 246 24.48 -2.21 -22.81
C SER A 246 25.38 -3.35 -22.35
N GLY A 247 25.00 -4.62 -22.58
CA GLY A 247 25.99 -5.67 -22.85
C GLY A 247 26.10 -6.85 -21.88
N VAL A 248 25.21 -7.01 -20.91
CA VAL A 248 25.21 -8.20 -20.01
C VAL A 248 23.96 -9.04 -20.28
N ASP A 249 24.06 -10.34 -20.11
CA ASP A 249 22.97 -11.30 -20.31
C ASP A 249 21.68 -10.80 -19.65
N HIS A 250 20.75 -10.33 -20.50
CA HIS A 250 19.54 -9.61 -20.11
C HIS A 250 18.50 -10.45 -19.35
N SER A 251 18.78 -11.74 -19.11
CA SER A 251 17.81 -12.67 -18.51
C SER A 251 17.61 -12.48 -17.00
N GLN A 252 18.56 -11.88 -16.30
CA GLN A 252 18.55 -11.86 -14.82
C GLN A 252 18.14 -10.53 -14.17
N ASN A 253 18.16 -9.40 -14.90
CA ASN A 253 17.97 -8.06 -14.33
C ASN A 253 16.80 -7.28 -14.95
N ARG A 254 15.71 -7.93 -15.33
CA ARG A 254 14.54 -7.25 -15.92
C ARG A 254 13.57 -6.78 -14.85
N ILE A 255 13.08 -5.53 -15.00
CA ILE A 255 11.92 -5.07 -14.25
C ILE A 255 10.74 -5.95 -14.64
N ASN A 256 10.05 -6.46 -13.62
CA ASN A 256 8.87 -7.31 -13.82
C ASN A 256 7.64 -6.48 -14.24
N TYR A 257 7.64 -5.99 -15.48
CA TYR A 257 6.53 -5.18 -16.00
C TYR A 257 5.19 -5.89 -15.93
N MET A 258 5.17 -7.20 -16.20
CA MET A 258 3.94 -7.98 -16.19
C MET A 258 3.42 -8.17 -14.77
N GLY A 259 4.30 -8.36 -13.80
CA GLY A 259 3.91 -8.38 -12.39
C GLY A 259 3.31 -7.05 -11.93
N HIS A 260 3.92 -5.93 -12.30
CA HIS A 260 3.40 -4.61 -11.98
C HIS A 260 2.03 -4.36 -12.65
N LEU A 261 1.87 -4.72 -13.93
CA LEU A 261 0.60 -4.63 -14.62
C LEU A 261 -0.48 -5.50 -13.95
N GLY A 262 -0.13 -6.73 -13.57
CA GLY A 262 -1.01 -7.61 -12.80
C GLY A 262 -1.40 -6.98 -11.46
N GLY A 263 -0.42 -6.42 -10.74
CA GLY A 263 -0.67 -5.67 -9.50
C GLY A 263 -1.68 -4.54 -9.68
N LEU A 264 -1.50 -3.70 -10.70
CA LEU A 264 -2.44 -2.62 -11.05
C LEU A 264 -3.85 -3.15 -11.31
N ILE A 265 -3.98 -4.20 -12.12
CA ILE A 265 -5.29 -4.80 -12.49
C ILE A 265 -5.98 -5.36 -11.24
N PHE A 266 -5.31 -6.25 -10.50
CA PHE A 266 -5.97 -6.94 -9.38
C PHE A 266 -6.15 -6.06 -8.16
N GLY A 267 -5.31 -5.04 -7.96
CA GLY A 267 -5.53 -4.01 -6.96
C GLY A 267 -6.77 -3.17 -7.26
N PHE A 268 -6.94 -2.74 -8.51
CA PHE A 268 -8.12 -2.01 -8.94
C PHE A 268 -9.41 -2.80 -8.71
N PHE A 269 -9.48 -4.02 -9.22
CA PHE A 269 -10.69 -4.84 -9.08
C PHE A 269 -10.94 -5.30 -7.65
N SER A 270 -9.91 -5.63 -6.87
CA SER A 270 -10.08 -5.97 -5.46
C SER A 270 -10.56 -4.78 -4.62
N SER A 271 -10.26 -3.54 -5.02
CA SER A 271 -10.77 -2.36 -4.33
C SER A 271 -12.29 -2.34 -4.24
N PHE A 272 -12.99 -2.72 -5.31
CA PHE A 272 -14.46 -2.75 -5.33
C PHE A 272 -15.06 -3.85 -4.46
N ILE A 273 -14.28 -4.89 -4.11
CA ILE A 273 -14.71 -5.93 -3.18
C ILE A 273 -14.72 -5.39 -1.73
N PHE A 274 -13.68 -4.64 -1.37
CA PHE A 274 -13.43 -4.27 0.03
C PHE A 274 -13.81 -2.84 0.36
N ILE A 275 -13.84 -1.92 -0.61
CA ILE A 275 -14.12 -0.52 -0.39
C ILE A 275 -15.62 -0.26 -0.63
N LYS A 276 -16.23 0.41 0.33
CA LYS A 276 -17.64 0.84 0.23
C LYS A 276 -17.71 2.37 0.21
N PRO A 277 -18.77 2.94 -0.36
CA PRO A 277 -19.04 4.37 -0.24
C PRO A 277 -19.03 4.80 1.23
N LYS A 278 -18.53 5.99 1.48
CA LYS A 278 -18.51 6.59 2.83
C LYS A 278 -19.85 7.22 3.22
N ASP A 279 -20.77 7.34 2.28
CA ASP A 279 -22.13 7.82 2.51
C ASP A 279 -23.11 6.89 1.78
N GLU A 280 -24.09 6.38 2.53
CA GLU A 280 -25.12 5.51 1.96
C GLU A 280 -26.08 6.27 1.03
N SER A 281 -26.20 7.60 1.18
CA SER A 281 -27.03 8.45 0.32
C SER A 281 -26.47 8.61 -1.11
N ASP A 282 -25.15 8.43 -1.27
CA ASP A 282 -24.48 8.50 -2.58
C ASP A 282 -24.52 7.16 -3.35
N THR A 283 -25.09 6.12 -2.76
CA THR A 283 -25.13 4.79 -3.37
C THR A 283 -26.18 4.71 -4.48
N CYS A 284 -25.72 4.63 -5.71
CA CYS A 284 -26.55 4.06 -6.78
C CYS A 284 -26.50 2.53 -6.62
N CYS A 285 -27.44 1.97 -5.86
CA CYS A 285 -27.48 0.54 -5.47
C CYS A 285 -27.19 -0.45 -6.61
N PHE A 286 -27.49 -0.10 -7.84
CA PHE A 286 -27.22 -0.93 -9.02
C PHE A 286 -25.74 -0.89 -9.41
N THR A 287 -25.14 0.30 -9.49
CA THR A 287 -23.74 0.48 -9.93
C THR A 287 -22.76 -0.15 -8.94
N ASP A 288 -23.01 0.03 -7.63
CA ASP A 288 -22.13 -0.53 -6.59
C ASP A 288 -22.15 -2.07 -6.58
N LYS A 289 -23.33 -2.67 -6.77
CA LYS A 289 -23.43 -4.12 -6.90
C LYS A 289 -22.71 -4.63 -8.15
N VAL A 290 -22.84 -3.95 -9.27
CA VAL A 290 -22.14 -4.32 -10.52
C VAL A 290 -20.62 -4.30 -10.30
N TRP A 291 -20.07 -3.23 -9.74
CA TRP A 291 -18.63 -3.13 -9.47
C TRP A 291 -18.16 -4.19 -8.47
N PHE A 292 -18.91 -4.42 -7.40
CA PHE A 292 -18.60 -5.44 -6.40
C PHE A 292 -18.54 -6.84 -7.03
N TYR A 293 -19.56 -7.24 -7.79
CA TYR A 293 -19.56 -8.56 -8.45
C TYR A 293 -18.50 -8.65 -9.54
N THR A 294 -18.24 -7.57 -10.29
CA THR A 294 -17.15 -7.54 -11.27
C THR A 294 -15.80 -7.78 -10.60
N GLY A 295 -15.53 -7.13 -9.47
CA GLY A 295 -14.30 -7.35 -8.70
C GLY A 295 -14.14 -8.81 -8.27
N ILE A 296 -15.21 -9.41 -7.70
CA ILE A 296 -15.20 -10.83 -7.32
C ILE A 296 -14.95 -11.73 -8.53
N VAL A 297 -15.70 -11.54 -9.62
CA VAL A 297 -15.59 -12.38 -10.81
C VAL A 297 -14.18 -12.29 -11.42
N VAL A 298 -13.64 -11.09 -11.59
CA VAL A 298 -12.30 -10.91 -12.18
C VAL A 298 -11.23 -11.58 -11.32
N CYS A 299 -11.18 -11.29 -10.03
CA CYS A 299 -10.15 -11.85 -9.15
C CYS A 299 -10.30 -13.36 -8.97
N SER A 300 -11.54 -13.85 -8.73
CA SER A 300 -11.77 -15.28 -8.49
C SER A 300 -11.62 -16.11 -9.76
N LEU A 301 -12.12 -15.64 -10.90
CA LEU A 301 -12.00 -16.35 -12.17
C LEU A 301 -10.54 -16.43 -12.61
N PHE A 302 -9.79 -15.34 -12.48
CA PHE A 302 -8.36 -15.36 -12.79
C PHE A 302 -7.60 -16.33 -11.88
N ALA A 303 -7.87 -16.34 -10.59
CA ALA A 303 -7.26 -17.29 -9.67
C ALA A 303 -7.65 -18.74 -10.01
N ALA A 304 -8.96 -19.00 -10.25
CA ALA A 304 -9.49 -20.34 -10.53
C ALA A 304 -8.99 -20.93 -11.85
N ILE A 305 -8.67 -20.10 -12.83
CA ILE A 305 -8.12 -20.55 -14.12
C ILE A 305 -6.59 -20.47 -14.10
N GLY A 306 -6.03 -19.37 -13.61
CA GLY A 306 -4.61 -19.09 -13.69
C GLY A 306 -3.74 -20.08 -12.90
N PHE A 307 -4.12 -20.44 -11.67
CA PHE A 307 -3.37 -21.44 -10.91
C PHE A 307 -3.40 -22.83 -11.56
N PRO A 308 -4.53 -23.40 -11.97
CA PRO A 308 -4.53 -24.64 -12.75
C PRO A 308 -3.72 -24.55 -14.04
N CYS A 309 -3.87 -23.47 -14.81
CA CYS A 309 -3.07 -23.28 -16.02
C CYS A 309 -1.57 -23.28 -15.70
N PHE A 310 -1.17 -22.58 -14.67
CA PHE A 310 0.23 -22.53 -14.24
C PHE A 310 0.77 -23.91 -13.85
N TYR A 311 0.01 -24.72 -13.11
CA TYR A 311 0.51 -26.00 -12.60
C TYR A 311 0.38 -27.17 -13.60
N PHE A 312 -0.63 -27.14 -14.49
CA PHE A 312 -0.98 -28.30 -15.30
C PHE A 312 -0.75 -28.14 -16.80
N LEU A 313 -0.60 -26.93 -17.34
CA LEU A 313 -0.31 -26.76 -18.78
C LEU A 313 1.16 -26.93 -19.08
N ASP A 314 1.45 -27.82 -20.06
CA ASP A 314 2.83 -28.11 -20.51
C ASP A 314 3.53 -26.92 -21.19
N HIS A 315 2.76 -25.93 -21.66
CA HIS A 315 3.32 -24.74 -22.30
C HIS A 315 4.24 -23.92 -21.40
N PHE A 316 4.11 -24.10 -20.08
CA PHE A 316 4.95 -23.42 -19.10
C PHE A 316 6.08 -24.32 -18.56
N LYS A 317 6.26 -25.52 -19.12
CA LYS A 317 7.42 -26.41 -18.86
C LYS A 317 8.58 -25.98 -19.76
#